data_0a860eefbf9a8b6d86ebca5ec7434b36
#
_entry.id   0a860eefbf9a8b6d86ebca5ec7434b36
#
_cell.length_a   1.000
_cell.length_b   1.000
_cell.length_c   1.000
_cell.angle_alpha   90.00
_cell.angle_beta   90.00
_cell.angle_gamma   90.00
#
_symmetry.space_group_name_H-M   'P 1'
#
loop_
_entity.id
_entity.type
_entity.pdbx_description
1 polymer ?
#
loop_
_entity_poly.entity_id
_entity_poly.type
_entity_poly.pdbx_seq_one_letter_code
_entity_poly.pdbx_strand_id
1 'polypeptide(L)'
;MKKIYFLFLLFFSFQAMTQIIGNNISSIKKLKNDTSSCFYFEAIRFNSDRILTVNSKFLNKPLGERAFETSYVRWGFTLGMTLPISKVLFFEGGLSYLRNGEQYSWESLENDSSFSYQTSYSYISMPLQLKIQNGNKFKYFLATGLQPQLFQSFRQNQQWTNDVNTKYSATLKDNSDLNSFVISWITTAGLALEISKLYGIRISAQYRNQLNSSYLKTGDYIHKANGLGFAFGLTRKL
;
A
#
# COMPACT_ATOMS: atom_id res chain seq x y z
N MET A 1 13.59 5.47 15.80
CA MET A 1 14.91 4.90 15.47
C MET A 1 15.05 3.40 15.81
N LYS A 2 14.55 2.89 16.94
CA LYS A 2 14.68 1.44 17.33
C LYS A 2 14.07 0.44 16.33
N LYS A 3 13.05 0.82 15.54
CA LYS A 3 12.38 -0.08 14.57
C LYS A 3 13.18 -0.32 13.28
N ILE A 4 14.10 0.57 12.91
CA ILE A 4 14.96 0.43 11.72
C ILE A 4 16.06 -0.60 11.96
N TYR A 5 16.61 -0.67 13.17
CA TYR A 5 17.64 -1.66 13.53
C TYR A 5 17.12 -3.09 13.51
N PHE A 6 15.84 -3.30 13.83
CA PHE A 6 15.23 -4.63 13.78
C PHE A 6 15.11 -5.16 12.34
N LEU A 7 14.81 -4.29 11.38
CA LEU A 7 14.76 -4.67 9.96
C LEU A 7 16.16 -5.00 9.40
N PHE A 8 17.17 -4.24 9.83
CA PHE A 8 18.57 -4.48 9.46
C PHE A 8 19.11 -5.81 10.05
N LEU A 9 18.77 -6.13 11.30
CA LEU A 9 19.15 -7.40 11.94
C LEU A 9 18.49 -8.60 11.27
N LEU A 10 17.24 -8.49 10.81
CA LEU A 10 16.56 -9.52 10.01
C LEU A 10 17.26 -9.74 8.65
N PHE A 11 17.76 -8.69 8.02
CA PHE A 11 18.49 -8.79 6.75
C PHE A 11 19.85 -9.48 6.91
N PHE A 12 20.58 -9.20 8.01
CA PHE A 12 21.87 -9.85 8.31
C PHE A 12 21.69 -11.31 8.69
N SER A 13 20.65 -11.68 9.42
CA SER A 13 20.38 -13.09 9.78
C SER A 13 20.02 -13.93 8.55
N PHE A 14 19.37 -13.35 7.53
CA PHE A 14 19.11 -14.05 6.27
C PHE A 14 20.38 -14.31 5.44
N GLN A 15 21.34 -13.39 5.44
CA GLN A 15 22.65 -13.60 4.77
C GLN A 15 23.49 -14.67 5.47
N ALA A 16 23.47 -14.71 6.80
CA ALA A 16 24.19 -15.74 7.56
C ALA A 16 23.60 -17.14 7.31
N MET A 17 22.29 -17.28 7.20
CA MET A 17 21.65 -18.57 6.87
C MET A 17 21.99 -19.04 5.44
N THR A 18 22.11 -18.14 4.46
CA THR A 18 22.47 -18.52 3.09
C THR A 18 23.93 -19.01 2.97
N GLN A 19 24.83 -18.51 3.81
CA GLN A 19 26.22 -18.96 3.84
C GLN A 19 26.37 -20.34 4.49
N ILE A 20 25.59 -20.64 5.54
CA ILE A 20 25.62 -21.94 6.23
C ILE A 20 25.03 -23.05 5.35
N ILE A 21 24.03 -22.74 4.54
CA ILE A 21 23.43 -23.70 3.59
C ILE A 21 24.34 -23.88 2.36
N GLY A 22 25.09 -22.86 1.93
CA GLY A 22 25.95 -22.91 0.75
C GLY A 22 27.18 -23.82 0.85
N ASN A 23 27.69 -24.04 2.07
CA ASN A 23 28.91 -24.82 2.27
C ASN A 23 28.71 -26.36 2.33
N ASN A 24 27.47 -26.84 2.39
CA ASN A 24 27.18 -28.28 2.48
C ASN A 24 26.60 -28.93 1.23
N ILE A 25 26.52 -28.22 0.09
CA ILE A 25 25.87 -28.74 -1.11
C ILE A 25 26.77 -28.60 -2.34
N SER A 26 27.83 -29.41 -2.38
CA SER A 26 28.71 -29.52 -3.57
C SER A 26 28.11 -30.36 -4.73
N SER A 27 26.87 -30.76 -4.68
CA SER A 27 26.21 -31.55 -5.73
C SER A 27 24.82 -31.10 -6.16
N ILE A 28 24.42 -29.84 -5.91
CA ILE A 28 23.16 -29.36 -6.45
C ILE A 28 23.38 -29.00 -7.93
N LYS A 29 22.69 -29.71 -8.82
CA LYS A 29 22.47 -29.34 -10.22
C LYS A 29 22.25 -27.82 -10.29
N LYS A 30 23.07 -27.12 -11.08
CA LYS A 30 22.99 -25.68 -11.36
C LYS A 30 21.53 -25.31 -11.61
N LEU A 31 20.87 -24.78 -10.61
CA LEU A 31 19.47 -24.40 -10.66
C LEU A 31 19.32 -23.33 -11.75
N LYS A 32 18.62 -23.67 -12.81
CA LYS A 32 18.31 -22.76 -13.92
C LYS A 32 17.34 -21.73 -13.41
N ASN A 33 17.82 -20.59 -12.92
CA ASN A 33 16.96 -19.48 -12.52
C ASN A 33 16.09 -19.09 -13.71
N ASP A 34 14.80 -19.11 -13.51
CA ASP A 34 13.82 -18.73 -14.50
C ASP A 34 13.83 -17.22 -14.69
N THR A 35 14.32 -16.77 -15.83
CA THR A 35 14.44 -15.36 -16.23
C THR A 35 13.33 -14.95 -17.20
N SER A 36 12.21 -15.66 -17.24
CA SER A 36 11.10 -15.30 -18.11
C SER A 36 10.36 -14.06 -17.62
N SER A 37 9.93 -13.23 -18.56
CA SER A 37 8.98 -12.15 -18.30
C SER A 37 7.63 -12.74 -17.90
N CYS A 38 6.89 -12.05 -17.03
CA CYS A 38 5.55 -12.50 -16.69
C CYS A 38 4.60 -11.32 -16.51
N PHE A 39 3.35 -11.50 -16.89
CA PHE A 39 2.23 -10.66 -16.46
C PHE A 39 1.74 -11.11 -15.10
N TYR A 40 1.23 -10.16 -14.31
CA TYR A 40 0.55 -10.46 -13.06
C TYR A 40 -0.70 -9.59 -12.90
N PHE A 41 -1.69 -10.17 -12.23
CA PHE A 41 -2.86 -9.47 -11.72
C PHE A 41 -2.96 -9.71 -10.22
N GLU A 42 -3.11 -8.65 -9.44
CA GLU A 42 -3.23 -8.72 -7.97
C GLU A 42 -4.44 -7.95 -7.47
N ALA A 43 -5.15 -8.54 -6.54
CA ALA A 43 -6.09 -7.84 -5.66
C ALA A 43 -5.38 -7.58 -4.33
N ILE A 44 -5.39 -6.33 -3.87
CA ILE A 44 -4.77 -5.91 -2.62
C ILE A 44 -5.84 -5.42 -1.64
N ARG A 45 -5.83 -5.96 -0.43
CA ARG A 45 -6.56 -5.43 0.71
C ARG A 45 -5.62 -4.53 1.49
N PHE A 46 -5.86 -3.23 1.43
CA PHE A 46 -4.98 -2.20 1.96
C PHE A 46 -5.61 -1.50 3.15
N ASN A 47 -4.89 -1.48 4.28
CA ASN A 47 -5.22 -0.72 5.47
C ASN A 47 -4.39 0.56 5.44
N SER A 48 -5.05 1.71 5.22
CA SER A 48 -4.38 2.99 5.18
C SER A 48 -4.51 3.72 6.51
N ASP A 49 -3.36 4.13 7.05
CA ASP A 49 -3.27 5.02 8.19
C ASP A 49 -3.03 6.44 7.69
N ARG A 50 -3.80 7.36 8.20
CA ARG A 50 -3.67 8.76 7.87
C ARG A 50 -2.71 9.47 8.80
N ILE A 51 -1.82 10.28 8.24
CA ILE A 51 -1.02 11.25 8.96
C ILE A 51 -1.54 12.63 8.60
N LEU A 52 -2.11 13.32 9.57
CA LEU A 52 -2.56 14.69 9.45
C LEU A 52 -1.71 15.58 10.33
N THR A 53 -1.15 16.63 9.75
CA THR A 53 -0.42 17.67 10.49
C THR A 53 -0.92 19.04 10.08
N VAL A 54 -0.89 19.99 11.01
CA VAL A 54 -1.21 21.39 10.69
C VAL A 54 -0.15 21.95 9.76
N ASN A 55 -0.57 22.64 8.73
CA ASN A 55 0.36 23.32 7.83
C ASN A 55 0.99 24.51 8.59
N SER A 56 2.30 24.56 8.65
CA SER A 56 3.05 25.61 9.38
C SER A 56 2.79 27.04 8.88
N LYS A 57 2.20 27.18 7.69
CA LYS A 57 1.77 28.48 7.15
C LYS A 57 0.49 29.01 7.79
N PHE A 58 -0.26 28.17 8.48
CA PHE A 58 -1.53 28.48 9.13
C PHE A 58 -1.37 28.25 10.63
N LEU A 59 -0.88 29.27 11.35
CA LEU A 59 -0.65 29.22 12.77
C LEU A 59 -1.94 28.94 13.55
N ASN A 60 -1.87 28.08 14.54
CA ASN A 60 -2.92 27.82 15.54
C ASN A 60 -4.24 27.23 15.03
N LYS A 61 -4.26 26.50 13.92
CA LYS A 61 -5.44 25.72 13.55
C LYS A 61 -5.48 24.41 14.31
N PRO A 62 -6.50 24.17 15.14
CA PRO A 62 -6.64 22.89 15.84
C PRO A 62 -6.97 21.77 14.84
N LEU A 63 -6.44 20.57 15.09
CA LEU A 63 -6.79 19.39 14.31
C LEU A 63 -8.23 18.93 14.56
N GLY A 64 -8.76 19.26 15.75
CA GLY A 64 -10.12 18.90 16.16
C GLY A 64 -10.35 17.40 16.11
N GLU A 65 -11.56 17.00 15.75
CA GLU A 65 -11.99 15.61 15.65
C GLU A 65 -11.18 14.81 14.62
N ARG A 66 -10.59 15.47 13.63
CA ARG A 66 -9.74 14.82 12.61
C ARG A 66 -8.51 14.13 13.19
N ALA A 67 -8.06 14.50 14.40
CA ALA A 67 -6.96 13.84 15.09
C ALA A 67 -7.33 12.41 15.53
N PHE A 68 -8.60 12.11 15.68
CA PHE A 68 -9.11 10.81 16.14
C PHE A 68 -9.56 9.89 14.98
N GLU A 69 -9.27 10.26 13.73
CA GLU A 69 -9.54 9.37 12.61
C GLU A 69 -8.70 8.10 12.69
N THR A 70 -9.31 6.99 12.35
CA THR A 70 -8.68 5.66 12.35
C THR A 70 -8.53 5.12 10.94
N SER A 71 -7.73 4.09 10.80
CA SER A 71 -7.50 3.44 9.51
C SER A 71 -8.77 2.82 8.93
N TYR A 72 -8.89 2.84 7.62
CA TYR A 72 -9.99 2.24 6.89
C TYR A 72 -9.51 1.31 5.79
N VAL A 73 -9.93 0.05 5.86
CA VAL A 73 -9.53 -0.98 4.90
C VAL A 73 -10.22 -0.77 3.55
N ARG A 74 -9.42 -0.77 2.49
CA ARG A 74 -9.90 -0.64 1.11
C ARG A 74 -9.30 -1.70 0.19
N TRP A 75 -10.02 -2.01 -0.88
CA TRP A 75 -9.54 -2.89 -1.93
C TRP A 75 -8.98 -2.08 -3.10
N GLY A 76 -7.88 -2.58 -3.66
CA GLY A 76 -7.27 -2.10 -4.88
C GLY A 76 -6.92 -3.27 -5.80
N PHE A 77 -6.58 -2.96 -7.04
CA PHE A 77 -6.21 -3.96 -8.05
C PHE A 77 -5.00 -3.46 -8.83
N THR A 78 -4.12 -4.38 -9.18
CA THR A 78 -2.94 -4.09 -10.00
C THR A 78 -2.85 -5.07 -11.15
N LEU A 79 -2.66 -4.56 -12.36
CA LEU A 79 -2.25 -5.32 -13.53
C LEU A 79 -0.85 -4.86 -13.90
N GLY A 80 0.11 -5.79 -13.99
CA GLY A 80 1.48 -5.42 -14.23
C GLY A 80 2.30 -6.48 -14.93
N MET A 81 3.56 -6.14 -15.14
CA MET A 81 4.54 -7.00 -15.79
C MET A 81 5.85 -6.99 -14.98
N THR A 82 6.47 -8.16 -14.90
CA THR A 82 7.81 -8.35 -14.36
C THR A 82 8.75 -8.64 -15.53
N LEU A 83 9.81 -7.83 -15.67
CA LEU A 83 10.83 -7.94 -16.72
C LEU A 83 12.18 -8.30 -16.10
N PRO A 84 12.89 -9.31 -16.58
CA PRO A 84 14.20 -9.66 -16.06
C PRO A 84 15.26 -8.63 -16.50
N ILE A 85 16.05 -8.16 -15.53
CA ILE A 85 17.27 -7.39 -15.76
C ILE A 85 18.49 -8.33 -15.68
N SER A 86 18.44 -9.25 -14.70
CA SER A 86 19.45 -10.28 -14.51
C SER A 86 18.83 -11.57 -13.99
N LYS A 87 19.63 -12.54 -13.58
CA LYS A 87 19.15 -13.83 -13.03
C LYS A 87 18.36 -13.68 -11.73
N VAL A 88 18.59 -12.61 -10.97
CA VAL A 88 17.95 -12.37 -9.67
C VAL A 88 17.29 -11.00 -9.57
N LEU A 89 17.62 -10.07 -10.48
CA LEU A 89 17.10 -8.71 -10.50
C LEU A 89 16.08 -8.55 -11.62
N PHE A 90 14.95 -7.95 -11.28
CA PHE A 90 13.82 -7.71 -12.18
C PHE A 90 13.34 -6.27 -12.05
N PHE A 91 12.80 -5.74 -13.11
CA PHE A 91 11.96 -4.56 -13.09
C PHE A 91 10.49 -4.99 -13.03
N GLU A 92 9.71 -4.36 -12.16
CA GLU A 92 8.28 -4.59 -12.03
C GLU A 92 7.54 -3.28 -12.21
N GLY A 93 6.61 -3.25 -13.18
CA GLY A 93 5.80 -2.08 -13.46
C GLY A 93 4.38 -2.47 -13.84
N GLY A 94 3.44 -1.54 -13.67
CA GLY A 94 2.05 -1.84 -13.98
C GLY A 94 1.12 -0.65 -13.83
N LEU A 95 -0.17 -0.93 -13.92
CA LEU A 95 -1.25 0.00 -13.68
C LEU A 95 -2.09 -0.51 -12.51
N SER A 96 -2.39 0.38 -11.57
CA SER A 96 -3.16 0.04 -10.38
C SER A 96 -4.32 1.00 -10.16
N TYR A 97 -5.45 0.46 -9.74
CA TYR A 97 -6.51 1.22 -9.12
C TYR A 97 -6.40 1.08 -7.61
N LEU A 98 -6.18 2.19 -6.92
CA LEU A 98 -5.93 2.22 -5.49
C LEU A 98 -7.00 3.01 -4.77
N ARG A 99 -7.25 2.62 -3.51
CA ARG A 99 -8.07 3.38 -2.59
C ARG A 99 -7.35 3.53 -1.26
N ASN A 100 -7.30 4.76 -0.76
CA ASN A 100 -6.96 5.08 0.62
C ASN A 100 -8.22 5.54 1.33
N GLY A 101 -8.23 5.52 2.65
CA GLY A 101 -9.37 6.02 3.39
C GLY A 101 -9.08 6.13 4.88
N GLU A 102 -9.88 6.91 5.55
CA GLU A 102 -9.96 7.04 6.99
C GLU A 102 -11.41 6.96 7.43
N GLN A 103 -11.61 6.65 8.69
CA GLN A 103 -12.91 6.64 9.33
C GLN A 103 -12.84 7.27 10.71
N TYR A 104 -13.96 7.82 11.12
CA TYR A 104 -14.16 8.40 12.42
C TYR A 104 -15.51 7.97 12.97
N SER A 105 -15.59 7.76 14.28
CA SER A 105 -16.83 7.48 14.98
C SER A 105 -16.78 8.10 16.37
N TRP A 106 -17.83 8.79 16.72
CA TRP A 106 -18.05 9.39 18.03
C TRP A 106 -19.47 9.12 18.49
N GLU A 107 -19.62 8.84 19.76
CA GLU A 107 -20.90 8.64 20.43
C GLU A 107 -20.93 9.45 21.72
N SER A 108 -22.03 10.13 22.01
CA SER A 108 -22.22 10.85 23.24
C SER A 108 -22.41 9.88 24.42
N LEU A 109 -21.85 10.23 25.58
CA LEU A 109 -22.09 9.50 26.84
C LEU A 109 -23.33 9.96 27.58
N GLU A 110 -23.93 11.10 27.20
CA GLU A 110 -25.01 11.74 27.90
C GLU A 110 -26.38 11.58 27.20
N ASN A 111 -26.37 11.33 25.89
CA ASN A 111 -27.56 11.21 25.06
C ASN A 111 -27.33 10.29 23.87
N ASP A 112 -28.34 10.06 23.03
CA ASP A 112 -28.25 9.19 21.85
C ASP A 112 -27.56 9.83 20.65
N SER A 113 -26.93 11.00 20.80
CA SER A 113 -26.23 11.67 19.72
C SER A 113 -24.98 10.91 19.30
N SER A 114 -24.80 10.75 18.00
CA SER A 114 -23.60 10.12 17.42
C SER A 114 -23.22 10.79 16.11
N PHE A 115 -21.94 10.71 15.77
CA PHE A 115 -21.42 11.18 14.49
C PHE A 115 -20.35 10.22 13.98
N SER A 116 -20.47 9.82 12.73
CA SER A 116 -19.44 9.01 12.09
C SER A 116 -19.26 9.42 10.63
N TYR A 117 -18.05 9.23 10.12
CA TYR A 117 -17.81 9.34 8.69
C TYR A 117 -16.76 8.32 8.20
N GLN A 118 -16.86 8.05 6.91
CA GLN A 118 -15.93 7.20 6.18
C GLN A 118 -15.51 7.92 4.91
N THR A 119 -14.21 8.22 4.81
CA THR A 119 -13.62 8.88 3.65
C THR A 119 -12.95 7.88 2.74
N SER A 120 -12.99 8.11 1.44
CA SER A 120 -12.32 7.32 0.42
C SER A 120 -11.71 8.23 -0.64
N TYR A 121 -10.42 8.06 -0.87
CA TYR A 121 -9.66 8.68 -1.95
C TYR A 121 -9.30 7.60 -2.97
N SER A 122 -9.70 7.78 -4.22
CA SER A 122 -9.40 6.84 -5.29
C SER A 122 -8.32 7.40 -6.22
N TYR A 123 -7.41 6.54 -6.65
CA TYR A 123 -6.29 6.89 -7.51
C TYR A 123 -6.11 5.85 -8.63
N ILE A 124 -5.72 6.33 -9.81
CA ILE A 124 -5.03 5.50 -10.80
C ILE A 124 -3.54 5.71 -10.58
N SER A 125 -2.78 4.64 -10.51
CA SER A 125 -1.37 4.72 -10.17
C SER A 125 -0.52 3.74 -10.98
N MET A 126 0.77 4.03 -11.05
CA MET A 126 1.74 3.22 -11.78
C MET A 126 2.88 2.80 -10.84
N PRO A 127 2.82 1.59 -10.24
CA PRO A 127 3.93 1.07 -9.47
C PRO A 127 5.13 0.81 -10.39
N LEU A 128 6.31 1.30 -9.97
CA LEU A 128 7.60 1.12 -10.65
C LEU A 128 8.60 0.66 -9.61
N GLN A 129 8.97 -0.62 -9.63
CA GLN A 129 9.78 -1.24 -8.59
C GLN A 129 10.98 -2.00 -9.17
N LEU A 130 12.08 -1.98 -8.44
CA LEU A 130 13.16 -2.95 -8.59
C LEU A 130 12.88 -4.12 -7.65
N LYS A 131 12.92 -5.33 -8.19
CA LYS A 131 12.57 -6.57 -7.51
C LYS A 131 13.75 -7.52 -7.53
N ILE A 132 14.11 -8.03 -6.36
CA ILE A 132 15.04 -9.14 -6.21
C ILE A 132 14.20 -10.40 -5.97
N GLN A 133 14.43 -11.44 -6.74
CA GLN A 133 13.70 -12.69 -6.66
C GLN A 133 14.66 -13.87 -6.74
N ASN A 134 14.41 -14.88 -5.93
CA ASN A 134 15.16 -16.13 -5.95
C ASN A 134 14.21 -17.32 -5.76
N GLY A 135 14.68 -18.51 -6.19
CA GLY A 135 13.91 -19.75 -6.16
C GLY A 135 13.49 -20.19 -7.57
N ASN A 136 12.96 -21.41 -7.67
CA ASN A 136 12.51 -22.00 -8.94
C ASN A 136 10.98 -22.08 -9.00
N LYS A 137 10.44 -23.21 -8.61
CA LYS A 137 9.00 -23.44 -8.54
C LYS A 137 8.36 -22.63 -7.42
N PHE A 138 9.05 -22.55 -6.29
CA PHE A 138 8.71 -21.66 -5.18
C PHE A 138 9.72 -20.52 -5.15
N LYS A 139 9.24 -19.29 -5.29
CA LYS A 139 10.04 -18.07 -5.37
C LYS A 139 9.70 -17.16 -4.21
N TYR A 140 10.71 -16.55 -3.61
CA TYR A 140 10.55 -15.44 -2.68
C TYR A 140 11.11 -14.18 -3.31
N PHE A 141 10.51 -13.03 -3.01
CA PHE A 141 10.91 -11.77 -3.59
C PHE A 141 10.75 -10.60 -2.63
N LEU A 142 11.58 -9.61 -2.88
CA LEU A 142 11.49 -8.28 -2.29
C LEU A 142 11.56 -7.25 -3.42
N ALA A 143 10.65 -6.29 -3.42
CA ALA A 143 10.62 -5.21 -4.39
C ALA A 143 10.47 -3.87 -3.71
N THR A 144 11.09 -2.83 -4.26
CA THR A 144 10.95 -1.46 -3.75
C THR A 144 11.00 -0.46 -4.89
N GLY A 145 10.33 0.68 -4.71
CA GLY A 145 10.29 1.69 -5.75
C GLY A 145 9.31 2.82 -5.49
N LEU A 146 8.90 3.47 -6.56
CA LEU A 146 8.00 4.61 -6.54
C LEU A 146 6.66 4.25 -7.18
N GLN A 147 5.62 4.91 -6.70
CA GLN A 147 4.27 4.78 -7.21
C GLN A 147 3.66 6.17 -7.41
N PRO A 148 3.83 6.78 -8.60
CA PRO A 148 3.05 7.95 -8.99
C PRO A 148 1.57 7.59 -9.07
N GLN A 149 0.72 8.51 -8.60
CA GLN A 149 -0.70 8.32 -8.43
C GLN A 149 -1.44 9.56 -8.93
N LEU A 150 -2.43 9.37 -9.77
CA LEU A 150 -3.33 10.40 -10.26
C LEU A 150 -4.66 10.28 -9.51
N PHE A 151 -5.02 11.35 -8.83
CA PHE A 151 -6.28 11.44 -8.11
C PHE A 151 -7.47 11.32 -9.05
N GLN A 152 -8.46 10.52 -8.68
CA GLN A 152 -9.67 10.29 -9.46
C GLN A 152 -10.93 10.82 -8.78
N SER A 153 -11.11 10.48 -7.51
CA SER A 153 -12.32 10.86 -6.80
C SER A 153 -12.14 10.87 -5.29
N PHE A 154 -12.89 11.74 -4.66
CA PHE A 154 -13.11 11.82 -3.22
C PHE A 154 -14.56 11.49 -2.91
N ARG A 155 -14.77 10.76 -1.84
CA ARG A 155 -16.10 10.53 -1.27
C ARG A 155 -16.00 10.42 0.23
N GLN A 156 -16.80 11.20 0.94
CA GLN A 156 -16.98 11.06 2.37
C GLN A 156 -18.46 10.80 2.67
N ASN A 157 -18.77 9.65 3.25
CA ASN A 157 -20.09 9.31 3.73
C ASN A 157 -20.17 9.68 5.21
N GLN A 158 -21.11 10.55 5.55
CA GLN A 158 -21.35 11.01 6.91
C GLN A 158 -22.67 10.44 7.40
N GLN A 159 -22.73 10.07 8.68
CA GLN A 159 -23.94 9.63 9.38
C GLN A 159 -23.95 10.28 10.76
N TRP A 160 -25.09 10.77 11.16
CA TRP A 160 -25.27 11.31 12.50
C TRP A 160 -26.67 11.03 13.05
N THR A 161 -26.74 10.93 14.36
CA THR A 161 -27.97 10.79 15.11
C THR A 161 -28.05 11.99 16.05
N ASN A 162 -29.22 12.62 16.12
CA ASN A 162 -29.43 13.71 17.05
C ASN A 162 -29.86 13.18 18.44
N ASP A 163 -30.03 14.06 19.39
CA ASP A 163 -30.46 13.80 20.79
C ASP A 163 -31.84 13.14 20.92
N VAL A 164 -32.68 13.22 19.89
CA VAL A 164 -33.99 12.55 19.80
C VAL A 164 -33.98 11.29 18.95
N ASN A 165 -32.78 10.69 18.74
CA ASN A 165 -32.55 9.44 18.00
C ASN A 165 -33.00 9.47 16.52
N THR A 166 -33.03 10.67 15.90
CA THR A 166 -33.30 10.78 14.47
C THR A 166 -31.99 10.64 13.68
N LYS A 167 -31.96 9.72 12.71
CA LYS A 167 -30.82 9.39 11.92
C LYS A 167 -30.77 10.20 10.61
N TYR A 168 -29.59 10.74 10.31
CA TYR A 168 -29.31 11.49 9.10
C TYR A 168 -28.10 10.91 8.38
N SER A 169 -28.01 11.16 7.09
CA SER A 169 -26.81 10.80 6.29
C SER A 169 -26.58 11.82 5.20
N ALA A 170 -25.30 12.05 4.88
CA ALA A 170 -24.88 12.89 3.76
C ALA A 170 -23.67 12.27 3.05
N THR A 171 -23.52 12.58 1.78
CA THR A 171 -22.34 12.20 1.01
C THR A 171 -21.70 13.45 0.43
N LEU A 172 -20.46 13.72 0.80
CA LEU A 172 -19.64 14.80 0.25
C LEU A 172 -18.74 14.27 -0.87
N LYS A 173 -18.59 15.07 -1.94
CA LYS A 173 -17.79 14.74 -3.12
C LYS A 173 -16.95 15.93 -3.61
N ASP A 174 -16.60 16.86 -2.71
CA ASP A 174 -15.81 18.03 -3.07
C ASP A 174 -14.33 17.67 -3.23
N ASN A 175 -13.76 18.05 -4.37
CA ASN A 175 -12.38 17.76 -4.75
C ASN A 175 -11.51 19.02 -4.79
N SER A 176 -12.03 20.21 -4.44
CA SER A 176 -11.40 21.52 -4.66
C SER A 176 -10.03 21.65 -3.98
N ASP A 177 -9.86 21.04 -2.80
CA ASP A 177 -8.65 21.16 -1.99
C ASP A 177 -7.67 19.99 -2.17
N LEU A 178 -7.92 19.11 -3.13
CA LEU A 178 -7.14 17.90 -3.31
C LEU A 178 -6.08 18.02 -4.40
N ASN A 179 -4.91 17.45 -4.13
CA ASN A 179 -3.82 17.41 -5.07
C ASN A 179 -4.09 16.35 -6.15
N SER A 180 -4.04 16.75 -7.41
CA SER A 180 -4.27 15.84 -8.53
C SER A 180 -3.17 14.78 -8.69
N PHE A 181 -1.98 15.02 -8.13
CA PHE A 181 -0.83 14.14 -8.27
C PHE A 181 -0.15 13.87 -6.92
N VAL A 182 -0.02 12.59 -6.61
CA VAL A 182 0.61 12.10 -5.39
C VAL A 182 1.68 11.06 -5.73
N ILE A 183 2.76 11.02 -4.99
CA ILE A 183 3.81 10.02 -5.12
C ILE A 183 3.93 9.26 -3.79
N SER A 184 4.02 7.94 -3.88
CA SER A 184 4.33 7.11 -2.72
C SER A 184 5.61 6.30 -2.97
N TRP A 185 6.34 6.05 -1.91
CA TRP A 185 7.34 4.99 -1.84
C TRP A 185 6.62 3.69 -1.51
N ILE A 186 6.94 2.62 -2.25
CA ILE A 186 6.37 1.30 -2.02
C ILE A 186 7.47 0.27 -1.78
N THR A 187 7.19 -0.67 -0.88
CA THR A 187 8.02 -1.85 -0.64
C THR A 187 7.11 -3.06 -0.55
N THR A 188 7.43 -4.09 -1.31
CA THR A 188 6.63 -5.31 -1.42
C THR A 188 7.52 -6.51 -1.12
N ALA A 189 7.08 -7.38 -0.22
CA ALA A 189 7.73 -8.66 0.05
C ALA A 189 6.71 -9.78 -0.18
N GLY A 190 7.13 -10.88 -0.80
CA GLY A 190 6.16 -11.93 -1.10
C GLY A 190 6.76 -13.23 -1.58
N LEU A 191 5.83 -14.13 -1.89
CA LEU A 191 6.06 -15.48 -2.36
C LEU A 191 5.30 -15.68 -3.67
N ALA A 192 5.89 -16.42 -4.59
CA ALA A 192 5.24 -16.87 -5.80
C ALA A 192 5.44 -18.38 -5.99
N LEU A 193 4.37 -19.06 -6.37
CA LEU A 193 4.36 -20.49 -6.64
C LEU A 193 3.97 -20.74 -8.10
N GLU A 194 4.80 -21.45 -8.84
CA GLU A 194 4.48 -21.92 -10.19
C GLU A 194 3.60 -23.16 -10.10
N ILE A 195 2.35 -23.03 -10.53
CA ILE A 195 1.38 -24.13 -10.60
C ILE A 195 1.61 -24.94 -11.87
N SER A 196 1.91 -24.27 -12.97
CA SER A 196 2.19 -24.87 -14.27
C SER A 196 3.35 -24.16 -14.96
N LYS A 197 3.74 -24.61 -16.15
CA LYS A 197 4.79 -23.97 -16.96
C LYS A 197 4.46 -22.50 -17.30
N LEU A 198 3.16 -22.15 -17.40
CA LEU A 198 2.70 -20.83 -17.81
C LEU A 198 2.08 -20.04 -16.66
N TYR A 199 1.49 -20.68 -15.65
CA TYR A 199 0.70 -20.02 -14.62
C TYR A 199 1.26 -20.23 -13.22
N GLY A 200 1.11 -19.22 -12.40
CA GLY A 200 1.45 -19.25 -10.98
C GLY A 200 0.52 -18.39 -10.15
N ILE A 201 0.67 -18.50 -8.85
CA ILE A 201 0.02 -17.64 -7.85
C ILE A 201 1.09 -16.82 -7.13
N ARG A 202 0.68 -15.66 -6.64
CA ARG A 202 1.53 -14.74 -5.90
C ARG A 202 0.79 -14.24 -4.66
N ILE A 203 1.48 -14.21 -3.53
CA ILE A 203 1.00 -13.62 -2.28
C ILE A 203 2.06 -12.65 -1.80
N SER A 204 1.64 -11.44 -1.43
CA SER A 204 2.58 -10.42 -0.98
C SER A 204 2.01 -9.52 0.11
N ALA A 205 2.92 -8.95 0.90
CA ALA A 205 2.66 -7.82 1.78
C ALA A 205 3.28 -6.58 1.15
N GLN A 206 2.53 -5.48 1.09
CA GLN A 206 2.98 -4.21 0.53
C GLN A 206 2.86 -3.11 1.58
N TYR A 207 3.97 -2.45 1.87
CA TYR A 207 4.00 -1.21 2.63
C TYR A 207 4.07 -0.03 1.68
N ARG A 208 3.25 1.00 1.94
CA ARG A 208 3.20 2.23 1.16
C ARG A 208 3.38 3.43 2.09
N ASN A 209 4.25 4.35 1.68
CA ASN A 209 4.49 5.61 2.38
C ASN A 209 4.33 6.77 1.40
N GLN A 210 3.33 7.60 1.59
CA GLN A 210 3.07 8.76 0.75
C GLN A 210 4.10 9.87 1.03
N LEU A 211 4.74 10.36 -0.03
CA LEU A 211 5.83 11.33 0.06
C LEU A 211 5.33 12.78 0.08
N ASN A 212 4.34 13.12 -0.72
CA ASN A 212 3.75 14.47 -0.78
C ASN A 212 2.32 14.48 -0.23
N SER A 213 1.80 15.67 0.06
CA SER A 213 0.44 15.84 0.60
C SER A 213 -0.64 15.50 -0.42
N SER A 214 -1.74 14.87 0.03
CA SER A 214 -2.97 14.74 -0.74
C SER A 214 -3.75 16.06 -0.83
N TYR A 215 -3.51 16.98 0.09
CA TYR A 215 -4.12 18.32 0.06
C TYR A 215 -3.21 19.31 -0.65
N LEU A 216 -3.79 20.33 -1.24
CA LEU A 216 -3.05 21.43 -1.87
C LEU A 216 -2.16 22.13 -0.84
N LYS A 217 -1.08 22.77 -1.31
CA LYS A 217 -0.15 23.54 -0.46
C LYS A 217 -0.82 24.74 0.22
N THR A 218 -1.95 25.19 -0.30
CA THR A 218 -2.78 26.25 0.25
C THR A 218 -3.74 25.77 1.33
N GLY A 219 -3.86 24.46 1.52
CA GLY A 219 -4.72 23.87 2.54
C GLY A 219 -4.16 24.06 3.96
N ASP A 220 -5.06 24.10 4.93
CA ASP A 220 -4.75 24.25 6.36
C ASP A 220 -3.95 23.07 6.93
N TYR A 221 -4.04 21.92 6.28
CA TYR A 221 -3.46 20.68 6.76
C TYR A 221 -2.58 19.99 5.69
N ILE A 222 -1.57 19.29 6.16
CA ILE A 222 -0.78 18.36 5.38
C ILE A 222 -1.33 16.96 5.65
N HIS A 223 -1.81 16.31 4.61
CA HIS A 223 -2.40 14.96 4.67
C HIS A 223 -1.53 13.97 3.90
N LYS A 224 -1.11 12.89 4.55
CA LYS A 224 -0.39 11.77 3.94
C LYS A 224 -1.05 10.46 4.34
N ALA A 225 -1.17 9.53 3.40
CA ALA A 225 -1.66 8.20 3.65
C ALA A 225 -0.51 7.20 3.61
N ASN A 226 -0.29 6.52 4.72
CA ASN A 226 0.62 5.38 4.82
C ASN A 226 -0.19 4.12 5.05
N GLY A 227 0.41 2.96 4.90
CA GLY A 227 -0.30 1.75 5.27
C GLY A 227 0.36 0.47 4.83
N LEU A 228 -0.28 -0.62 5.25
CA LEU A 228 0.11 -1.98 4.95
C LEU A 228 -1.04 -2.68 4.23
N GLY A 229 -0.73 -3.38 3.15
CA GLY A 229 -1.68 -4.20 2.41
C GLY A 229 -1.20 -5.63 2.23
N PHE A 230 -2.15 -6.54 2.06
CA PHE A 230 -1.90 -7.92 1.66
C PHE A 230 -2.53 -8.14 0.29
N ALA A 231 -1.74 -8.68 -0.63
CA ALA A 231 -2.17 -8.94 -1.99
C ALA A 231 -2.14 -10.43 -2.30
N PHE A 232 -3.13 -10.86 -3.08
CA PHE A 232 -3.18 -12.15 -3.72
C PHE A 232 -3.31 -11.94 -5.22
N GLY A 233 -2.54 -12.69 -6.00
CA GLY A 233 -2.49 -12.50 -7.44
C GLY A 233 -2.22 -13.78 -8.23
N LEU A 234 -2.48 -13.64 -9.51
CA LEU A 234 -2.18 -14.63 -10.53
C LEU A 234 -1.04 -14.13 -11.40
N THR A 235 -0.16 -15.03 -11.83
CA THR A 235 0.93 -14.72 -12.76
C THR A 235 0.84 -15.61 -14.00
N ARG A 236 1.22 -15.04 -15.15
CA ARG A 236 1.34 -15.75 -16.42
C ARG A 236 2.68 -15.43 -17.06
N LYS A 237 3.48 -16.45 -17.32
CA LYS A 237 4.74 -16.31 -18.07
C LYS A 237 4.45 -16.02 -19.54
N LEU A 238 5.36 -15.25 -20.13
CA LEU A 238 5.37 -14.93 -21.56
C LEU A 238 6.26 -15.89 -22.33
#